data_29a1b2ab9cf86d8ee971e1e1510fa1bb
#
_entry.id   29a1b2ab9cf86d8ee971e1e1510fa1bb
#
_cell.length_a   1.000
_cell.length_b   1.000
_cell.length_c   1.000
_cell.angle_alpha   90.00
_cell.angle_beta   90.00
_cell.angle_gamma   90.00
#
_symmetry.space_group_name_H-M   'P 1'
#
loop_
_entity.id
_entity.type
_entity.pdbx_description
1 polymer ?
#
loop_
_entity_poly.entity_id
_entity_poly.type
_entity_poly.pdbx_seq_one_letter_code
_entity_poly.pdbx_strand_id
1 'polypeptide(L)'
;GGKVLLIDQVFKHPEWSKELRMCYDRFPNLKIVFTGSSVMRLKEENLELRDIAKSYNLRGFSFREFLNLQTGMKFRAYSLEEILSTHEQIAKGVLSKVRPLDYFQDYLHHGFYPFFLEKRNFSENLLKTMNMMVEVDILLIKQIELKYLSKIKKLLYLLAVDGPKAPNVSQLASDIQTSRA
;
A
#
# COMPACT_ATOMS: atom_id res chain seq x y z
N GLY A 1 -17.90 -17.42 23.62
CA GLY A 1 -16.74 -17.01 22.85
C GLY A 1 -17.09 -15.90 21.91
N GLY A 2 -16.28 -14.85 21.82
CA GLY A 2 -16.49 -13.73 20.89
C GLY A 2 -16.40 -14.19 19.45
N LYS A 3 -17.28 -13.67 18.59
CA LYS A 3 -17.23 -13.87 17.13
C LYS A 3 -16.38 -12.77 16.49
N VAL A 4 -15.71 -13.09 15.38
CA VAL A 4 -14.95 -12.13 14.59
C VAL A 4 -15.56 -12.05 13.19
N LEU A 5 -15.87 -10.85 12.72
CA LEU A 5 -16.31 -10.54 11.37
C LEU A 5 -15.14 -9.93 10.61
N LEU A 6 -14.76 -10.55 9.50
CA LEU A 6 -13.70 -10.06 8.61
C LEU A 6 -14.34 -9.61 7.30
N ILE A 7 -14.09 -8.35 6.91
CA ILE A 7 -14.65 -7.77 5.68
C ILE A 7 -13.52 -7.17 4.87
N ASP A 8 -13.37 -7.61 3.64
CA ASP A 8 -12.38 -7.06 2.72
C ASP A 8 -13.02 -6.03 1.79
N GLN A 9 -12.31 -4.91 1.58
CA GLN A 9 -12.70 -3.83 0.68
C GLN A 9 -14.11 -3.26 0.92
N VAL A 10 -14.38 -2.85 2.15
CA VAL A 10 -15.69 -2.33 2.60
C VAL A 10 -16.24 -1.19 1.73
N PHE A 11 -15.39 -0.37 1.14
CA PHE A 11 -15.77 0.79 0.32
C PHE A 11 -16.56 0.42 -0.95
N LYS A 12 -16.64 -0.85 -1.31
CA LYS A 12 -17.48 -1.33 -2.42
C LYS A 12 -18.96 -1.30 -2.08
N HIS A 13 -19.31 -1.25 -0.80
CA HIS A 13 -20.69 -1.11 -0.34
C HIS A 13 -21.01 0.35 -0.04
N PRO A 14 -22.05 0.95 -0.62
CA PRO A 14 -22.54 2.26 -0.19
C PRO A 14 -22.93 2.21 1.29
N GLU A 15 -22.71 3.26 2.06
CA GLU A 15 -23.08 3.34 3.47
C GLU A 15 -22.45 2.29 4.41
N TRP A 16 -21.36 1.62 3.99
CA TRP A 16 -20.67 0.59 4.76
C TRP A 16 -20.36 1.02 6.21
N SER A 17 -20.06 2.28 6.44
CA SER A 17 -19.70 2.83 7.74
C SER A 17 -20.90 2.79 8.70
N LYS A 18 -22.09 3.14 8.24
CA LYS A 18 -23.33 3.06 9.03
C LYS A 18 -23.69 1.62 9.35
N GLU A 19 -23.60 0.74 8.36
CA GLU A 19 -23.86 -0.69 8.53
C GLU A 19 -22.95 -1.30 9.59
N LEU A 20 -21.66 -0.99 9.56
CA LEU A 20 -20.71 -1.46 10.56
C LEU A 20 -20.98 -0.87 11.94
N ARG A 21 -21.39 0.40 12.03
CA ARG A 21 -21.79 1.01 13.29
C ARG A 21 -23.00 0.29 13.87
N MET A 22 -24.03 0.04 13.09
CA MET A 22 -25.21 -0.70 13.52
C MET A 22 -24.84 -2.11 14.01
N CYS A 23 -23.96 -2.81 13.31
CA CYS A 23 -23.45 -4.11 13.72
C CYS A 23 -22.72 -4.04 15.06
N TYR A 24 -21.85 -3.05 15.24
CA TYR A 24 -21.10 -2.84 16.47
C TYR A 24 -22.01 -2.57 17.67
N ASP A 25 -22.98 -1.67 17.52
CA ASP A 25 -23.92 -1.30 18.59
C ASP A 25 -24.85 -2.46 18.95
N ARG A 26 -25.28 -3.26 17.96
CA ARG A 26 -26.20 -4.39 18.16
C ARG A 26 -25.53 -5.63 18.76
N PHE A 27 -24.25 -5.82 18.51
CA PHE A 27 -23.53 -7.05 18.88
C PHE A 27 -22.24 -6.75 19.66
N PRO A 28 -22.32 -6.42 20.96
CA PRO A 28 -21.19 -5.94 21.75
C PRO A 28 -20.04 -6.95 21.88
N ASN A 29 -20.28 -8.23 21.63
CA ASN A 29 -19.26 -9.29 21.63
C ASN A 29 -18.68 -9.60 20.24
N LEU A 30 -19.09 -8.85 19.21
CA LEU A 30 -18.58 -8.98 17.84
C LEU A 30 -17.34 -8.12 17.65
N LYS A 31 -16.22 -8.74 17.29
CA LYS A 31 -15.05 -8.03 16.83
C LYS A 31 -15.13 -7.86 15.32
N ILE A 32 -15.00 -6.64 14.84
CA ILE A 32 -15.07 -6.35 13.40
C ILE A 32 -13.69 -5.91 12.93
N VAL A 33 -13.18 -6.55 11.90
CA VAL A 33 -11.95 -6.17 11.19
C VAL A 33 -12.31 -5.95 9.74
N PHE A 34 -12.00 -4.79 9.21
CA PHE A 34 -12.29 -4.46 7.81
C PHE A 34 -11.10 -3.81 7.12
N THR A 35 -11.04 -3.98 5.80
CA THR A 35 -9.97 -3.42 4.97
C THR A 35 -10.54 -2.53 3.87
N GLY A 36 -9.67 -1.70 3.30
CA GLY A 36 -9.95 -0.94 2.12
C GLY A 36 -8.68 -0.53 1.40
N SER A 37 -8.73 -0.48 0.08
CA SER A 37 -7.58 -0.11 -0.77
C SER A 37 -7.38 1.40 -0.85
N SER A 38 -8.38 2.22 -0.55
CA SER A 38 -8.32 3.68 -0.63
C SER A 38 -8.30 4.34 0.75
N VAL A 39 -7.12 4.77 1.18
CA VAL A 39 -6.95 5.48 2.46
C VAL A 39 -7.78 6.77 2.52
N MET A 40 -7.89 7.50 1.43
CA MET A 40 -8.66 8.75 1.39
C MET A 40 -10.14 8.48 1.64
N ARG A 41 -10.72 7.52 0.94
CA ARG A 41 -12.14 7.22 1.08
C ARG A 41 -12.49 6.61 2.44
N LEU A 42 -11.65 5.72 2.97
CA LEU A 42 -11.84 5.19 4.33
C LEU A 42 -11.84 6.29 5.39
N LYS A 43 -11.01 7.33 5.25
CA LYS A 43 -10.98 8.45 6.17
C LYS A 43 -12.17 9.39 6.00
N GLU A 44 -12.56 9.68 4.76
CA GLU A 44 -13.67 10.57 4.43
C GLU A 44 -15.03 9.98 4.83
N GLU A 45 -15.23 8.68 4.58
CA GLU A 45 -16.49 7.99 4.81
C GLU A 45 -16.63 7.35 6.19
N ASN A 46 -15.57 7.36 7.00
CA ASN A 46 -15.56 6.72 8.33
C ASN A 46 -16.04 7.65 9.46
N LEU A 47 -17.01 8.48 9.22
CA LEU A 47 -17.55 9.40 10.24
C LEU A 47 -18.22 8.64 11.38
N GLU A 48 -19.00 7.63 11.03
CA GLU A 48 -19.77 6.81 11.98
C GLU A 48 -18.91 5.92 12.88
N LEU A 49 -17.68 5.63 12.47
CA LEU A 49 -16.78 4.72 13.18
C LEU A 49 -15.59 5.45 13.82
N ARG A 50 -15.50 6.76 13.69
CA ARG A 50 -14.32 7.55 14.08
C ARG A 50 -13.97 7.40 15.57
N ASP A 51 -14.96 7.26 16.42
CA ASP A 51 -14.86 7.15 17.87
C ASP A 51 -14.56 5.71 18.35
N ILE A 52 -14.85 4.69 17.54
CA ILE A 52 -14.76 3.29 17.94
C ILE A 52 -13.75 2.47 17.11
N ALA A 53 -13.42 2.90 15.88
CA ALA A 53 -12.50 2.17 15.01
C ALA A 53 -11.04 2.60 15.19
N LYS A 54 -10.15 1.62 15.35
CA LYS A 54 -8.71 1.82 15.34
C LYS A 54 -8.17 1.56 13.93
N SER A 55 -7.59 2.60 13.33
CA SER A 55 -7.02 2.51 11.99
C SER A 55 -5.56 2.07 12.03
N TYR A 56 -5.21 1.12 11.16
CA TYR A 56 -3.85 0.67 10.92
C TYR A 56 -3.52 0.86 9.44
N ASN A 57 -2.35 1.43 9.17
CA ASN A 57 -1.86 1.60 7.81
C ASN A 57 -0.88 0.47 7.48
N LEU A 58 -1.32 -0.46 6.64
CA LEU A 58 -0.47 -1.54 6.14
C LEU A 58 0.34 -1.03 4.95
N ARG A 59 1.63 -0.87 5.15
CA ARG A 59 2.58 -0.48 4.12
C ARG A 59 3.24 -1.71 3.50
N GLY A 60 3.88 -1.54 2.34
CA GLY A 60 4.77 -2.56 1.80
C GLY A 60 5.96 -2.84 2.72
N PHE A 61 6.68 -3.91 2.46
CA PHE A 61 7.84 -4.30 3.25
C PHE A 61 8.95 -3.24 3.18
N SER A 62 9.53 -2.92 4.32
CA SER A 62 10.82 -2.24 4.37
C SER A 62 11.93 -3.22 3.92
N PHE A 63 13.08 -2.66 3.50
CA PHE A 63 14.23 -3.50 3.15
C PHE A 63 14.66 -4.44 4.30
N ARG A 64 14.58 -3.98 5.54
CA ARG A 64 14.87 -4.81 6.71
C ARG A 64 13.90 -6.01 6.84
N GLU A 65 12.61 -5.79 6.61
CA GLU A 65 11.61 -6.87 6.67
C GLU A 65 11.80 -7.85 5.52
N PHE A 66 12.05 -7.35 4.31
CA PHE A 66 12.42 -8.19 3.18
C PHE A 66 13.66 -9.04 3.46
N LEU A 67 14.73 -8.42 3.99
CA LEU A 67 15.97 -9.10 4.32
C LEU A 67 15.74 -10.20 5.39
N ASN A 68 14.93 -9.92 6.42
CA ASN A 68 14.55 -10.90 7.42
C ASN A 68 13.82 -12.10 6.81
N LEU A 69 12.94 -11.87 5.86
CA LEU A 69 12.19 -12.93 5.16
C LEU A 69 13.10 -13.77 4.27
N GLN A 70 14.01 -13.13 3.52
CA GLN A 70 14.91 -13.83 2.60
C GLN A 70 15.97 -14.67 3.33
N THR A 71 16.45 -14.18 4.47
CA THR A 71 17.55 -14.82 5.20
C THR A 71 17.10 -15.66 6.40
N GLY A 72 15.82 -15.59 6.78
CA GLY A 72 15.32 -16.20 8.02
C GLY A 72 15.81 -15.51 9.30
N MET A 73 16.49 -14.37 9.17
CA MET A 73 17.01 -13.61 10.31
C MET A 73 15.93 -12.73 10.94
N LYS A 74 16.24 -12.16 12.10
CA LYS A 74 15.33 -11.29 12.87
C LYS A 74 16.04 -9.99 13.25
N PHE A 75 16.45 -9.19 12.24
CA PHE A 75 17.00 -7.86 12.49
C PHE A 75 15.89 -6.96 13.03
N ARG A 76 16.17 -6.32 14.18
CA ARG A 76 15.22 -5.37 14.79
C ARG A 76 15.25 -4.01 14.09
N ALA A 77 14.24 -3.22 14.33
CA ALA A 77 14.29 -1.79 14.03
C ALA A 77 15.15 -1.07 15.05
N TYR A 78 15.82 -0.01 14.62
CA TYR A 78 16.60 0.89 15.45
C TYR A 78 15.95 2.27 15.45
N SER A 79 15.99 2.98 16.58
CA SER A 79 15.56 4.36 16.64
C SER A 79 16.56 5.28 15.92
N LEU A 80 16.14 6.48 15.57
CA LEU A 80 17.05 7.46 14.97
C LEU A 80 18.22 7.78 15.92
N GLU A 81 17.96 7.90 17.21
CA GLU A 81 18.97 8.16 18.23
C GLU A 81 20.01 7.03 18.31
N GLU A 82 19.57 5.76 18.30
CA GLU A 82 20.48 4.61 18.24
C GLU A 82 21.35 4.62 16.98
N ILE A 83 20.76 4.95 15.83
CA ILE A 83 21.51 5.03 14.57
C ILE A 83 22.54 6.14 14.63
N LEU A 84 22.18 7.33 15.10
CA LEU A 84 23.11 8.46 15.19
C LEU A 84 24.25 8.23 16.17
N SER A 85 23.99 7.52 17.28
CA SER A 85 24.99 7.29 18.32
C SER A 85 25.87 6.06 18.10
N THR A 86 25.34 4.99 17.48
CA THR A 86 26.01 3.68 17.42
C THR A 86 25.95 2.98 16.06
N HIS A 87 25.77 3.74 14.96
CA HIS A 87 25.61 3.17 13.60
C HIS A 87 26.73 2.22 13.18
N GLU A 88 27.99 2.49 13.55
CA GLU A 88 29.09 1.61 13.20
C GLU A 88 28.99 0.23 13.87
N GLN A 89 28.59 0.20 15.14
CA GLN A 89 28.39 -1.07 15.87
C GLN A 89 27.21 -1.83 15.29
N ILE A 90 26.11 -1.13 14.98
CA ILE A 90 24.92 -1.72 14.32
C ILE A 90 25.33 -2.30 12.97
N ALA A 91 26.05 -1.55 12.15
CA ALA A 91 26.50 -1.99 10.83
C ALA A 91 27.41 -3.22 10.93
N LYS A 92 28.40 -3.22 11.82
CA LYS A 92 29.28 -4.38 12.08
C LYS A 92 28.47 -5.61 12.51
N GLY A 93 27.48 -5.42 13.38
CA GLY A 93 26.60 -6.52 13.85
C GLY A 93 25.71 -7.10 12.74
N VAL A 94 25.28 -6.31 11.79
CA VAL A 94 24.51 -6.78 10.60
C VAL A 94 25.47 -7.45 9.60
N LEU A 95 26.59 -6.80 9.28
CA LEU A 95 27.55 -7.30 8.27
C LEU A 95 28.24 -8.58 8.68
N SER A 96 28.36 -8.86 9.97
CA SER A 96 28.86 -10.16 10.46
C SER A 96 27.94 -11.34 10.16
N LYS A 97 26.67 -11.07 9.82
CA LYS A 97 25.64 -12.11 9.59
C LYS A 97 25.19 -12.18 8.14
N VAL A 98 25.18 -11.06 7.44
CA VAL A 98 24.68 -10.97 6.07
C VAL A 98 25.33 -9.79 5.34
N ARG A 99 25.41 -9.85 4.03
CA ARG A 99 25.73 -8.71 3.15
C ARG A 99 24.45 -8.11 2.61
N PRO A 100 23.88 -7.06 3.21
CA PRO A 100 22.56 -6.56 2.84
C PRO A 100 22.48 -6.10 1.37
N LEU A 101 23.55 -5.53 0.83
CA LEU A 101 23.58 -5.02 -0.54
C LEU A 101 23.43 -6.12 -1.60
N ASP A 102 23.76 -7.37 -1.30
CA ASP A 102 23.55 -8.49 -2.21
C ASP A 102 22.06 -8.76 -2.47
N TYR A 103 21.18 -8.32 -1.55
CA TYR A 103 19.72 -8.44 -1.62
C TYR A 103 19.01 -7.15 -2.05
N PHE A 104 19.74 -6.03 -2.13
CA PHE A 104 19.12 -4.73 -2.33
C PHE A 104 18.51 -4.56 -3.72
N GLN A 105 19.16 -5.11 -4.75
CA GLN A 105 18.64 -5.07 -6.11
C GLN A 105 17.32 -5.86 -6.23
N ASP A 106 17.26 -7.04 -5.62
CA ASP A 106 16.03 -7.85 -5.57
C ASP A 106 14.92 -7.13 -4.81
N TYR A 107 15.25 -6.45 -3.71
CA TYR A 107 14.30 -5.63 -2.99
C TYR A 107 13.73 -4.50 -3.86
N LEU A 108 14.57 -3.77 -4.58
CA LEU A 108 14.12 -2.71 -5.49
C LEU A 108 13.24 -3.26 -6.63
N HIS A 109 13.53 -4.47 -7.10
CA HIS A 109 12.74 -5.10 -8.16
C HIS A 109 11.37 -5.59 -7.65
N HIS A 110 11.33 -6.33 -6.54
CA HIS A 110 10.11 -7.02 -6.11
C HIS A 110 9.85 -7.04 -4.59
N GLY A 111 10.79 -6.60 -3.77
CA GLY A 111 10.72 -6.81 -2.32
C GLY A 111 9.71 -5.96 -1.57
N PHE A 112 9.17 -4.91 -2.19
CA PHE A 112 8.21 -4.01 -1.54
C PHE A 112 6.83 -4.65 -1.37
N TYR A 113 6.36 -5.43 -2.34
CA TYR A 113 5.04 -6.02 -2.31
C TYR A 113 5.05 -7.46 -1.78
N PRO A 114 4.19 -7.81 -0.77
CA PRO A 114 4.17 -9.14 -0.17
C PRO A 114 3.94 -10.30 -1.14
N PHE A 115 3.28 -10.07 -2.26
CA PHE A 115 2.96 -11.14 -3.21
C PHE A 115 4.19 -11.72 -3.95
N PHE A 116 5.40 -11.13 -3.76
CA PHE A 116 6.63 -11.81 -4.23
C PHE A 116 6.84 -13.17 -3.54
N LEU A 117 6.29 -13.36 -2.34
CA LEU A 117 6.34 -14.63 -1.60
C LEU A 117 5.59 -15.77 -2.31
N GLU A 118 4.67 -15.45 -3.21
CA GLU A 118 3.90 -16.46 -3.96
C GLU A 118 4.75 -17.20 -5.00
N LYS A 119 6.02 -16.80 -5.21
CA LYS A 119 6.96 -17.38 -6.19
C LYS A 119 6.40 -17.49 -7.62
N ARG A 120 5.47 -16.61 -7.96
CA ARG A 120 4.87 -16.48 -9.30
C ARG A 120 5.54 -15.33 -10.05
N ASN A 121 5.20 -15.17 -11.32
CA ASN A 121 5.69 -14.04 -12.12
C ASN A 121 5.30 -12.70 -11.48
N PHE A 122 6.25 -12.08 -10.78
CA PHE A 122 6.03 -10.84 -10.03
C PHE A 122 5.56 -9.70 -10.93
N SER A 123 6.24 -9.51 -12.07
CA SER A 123 5.94 -8.40 -13.00
C SER A 123 4.52 -8.50 -13.57
N GLU A 124 4.08 -9.71 -13.89
CA GLU A 124 2.72 -9.95 -14.36
C GLU A 124 1.67 -9.68 -13.26
N ASN A 125 1.94 -10.16 -12.04
CA ASN A 125 1.08 -9.91 -10.89
C ASN A 125 1.00 -8.43 -10.53
N LEU A 126 2.13 -7.70 -10.61
CA LEU A 126 2.17 -6.26 -10.40
C LEU A 126 1.32 -5.53 -11.44
N LEU A 127 1.51 -5.84 -12.72
CA LEU A 127 0.75 -5.23 -13.81
C LEU A 127 -0.76 -5.53 -13.69
N LYS A 128 -1.11 -6.76 -13.35
CA LYS A 128 -2.51 -7.16 -13.11
C LYS A 128 -3.12 -6.38 -11.95
N THR A 129 -2.38 -6.24 -10.85
CA THR A 129 -2.83 -5.47 -9.67
C THR A 129 -3.01 -3.99 -10.01
N MET A 130 -2.05 -3.38 -10.73
CA MET A 130 -2.15 -1.99 -11.19
C MET A 130 -3.36 -1.79 -12.11
N ASN A 131 -3.57 -2.68 -13.08
CA ASN A 131 -4.73 -2.60 -13.97
C ASN A 131 -6.04 -2.72 -13.19
N MET A 132 -6.15 -3.65 -12.25
CA MET A 132 -7.33 -3.79 -11.41
C MET A 132 -7.61 -2.53 -10.58
N MET A 133 -6.59 -1.92 -9.98
CA MET A 133 -6.74 -0.67 -9.22
C MET A 133 -7.20 0.48 -10.12
N VAL A 134 -6.67 0.59 -11.33
CA VAL A 134 -7.03 1.67 -12.27
C VAL A 134 -8.40 1.43 -12.88
N GLU A 135 -8.72 0.22 -13.31
CA GLU A 135 -9.94 -0.12 -14.04
C GLU A 135 -11.15 -0.32 -13.12
N VAL A 136 -10.94 -0.72 -11.88
CA VAL A 136 -12.02 -1.00 -10.94
C VAL A 136 -12.06 0.08 -9.84
N ASP A 137 -11.00 0.18 -9.05
CA ASP A 137 -11.03 1.02 -7.84
C ASP A 137 -11.13 2.51 -8.18
N ILE A 138 -10.32 3.01 -9.11
CA ILE A 138 -10.33 4.45 -9.45
C ILE A 138 -11.64 4.82 -10.15
N LEU A 139 -12.13 4.00 -11.08
CA LEU A 139 -13.38 4.29 -11.78
C LEU A 139 -14.58 4.28 -10.83
N LEU A 140 -14.66 3.29 -9.94
CA LEU A 140 -15.75 3.19 -8.96
C LEU A 140 -15.69 4.31 -7.91
N ILE A 141 -14.48 4.58 -7.37
CA ILE A 141 -14.32 5.50 -6.24
C ILE A 141 -14.46 6.96 -6.68
N LYS A 142 -13.88 7.33 -7.82
CA LYS A 142 -13.85 8.71 -8.31
C LYS A 142 -14.90 8.99 -9.38
N GLN A 143 -15.70 8.01 -9.76
CA GLN A 143 -16.70 8.12 -10.84
C GLN A 143 -16.11 8.70 -12.14
N ILE A 144 -14.85 8.35 -12.43
CA ILE A 144 -14.15 8.81 -13.61
C ILE A 144 -14.71 8.10 -14.84
N GLU A 145 -15.01 8.83 -15.90
CA GLU A 145 -15.50 8.25 -17.13
C GLU A 145 -14.45 7.35 -17.79
N LEU A 146 -14.89 6.22 -18.35
CA LEU A 146 -14.04 5.23 -19.04
C LEU A 146 -13.11 5.83 -20.10
N LYS A 147 -13.52 6.94 -20.74
CA LYS A 147 -12.68 7.63 -21.72
C LYS A 147 -11.33 8.14 -21.19
N TYR A 148 -11.21 8.31 -19.87
CA TYR A 148 -9.96 8.75 -19.24
C TYR A 148 -9.02 7.60 -18.86
N LEU A 149 -9.48 6.36 -18.94
CA LEU A 149 -8.69 5.20 -18.53
C LEU A 149 -7.34 5.09 -19.25
N SER A 150 -7.35 5.26 -20.58
CA SER A 150 -6.12 5.24 -21.38
C SER A 150 -5.15 6.37 -21.01
N LYS A 151 -5.67 7.54 -20.67
CA LYS A 151 -4.87 8.69 -20.24
C LYS A 151 -4.24 8.43 -18.87
N ILE A 152 -4.97 7.83 -17.95
CA ILE A 152 -4.46 7.44 -16.62
C ILE A 152 -3.32 6.41 -16.76
N LYS A 153 -3.52 5.38 -17.59
CA LYS A 153 -2.47 4.38 -17.85
C LYS A 153 -1.24 5.01 -18.50
N LYS A 154 -1.42 5.91 -19.45
CA LYS A 154 -0.32 6.65 -20.07
C LYS A 154 0.40 7.55 -19.06
N LEU A 155 -0.33 8.22 -18.17
CA LEU A 155 0.26 9.03 -17.10
C LEU A 155 1.13 8.20 -16.17
N LEU A 156 0.64 7.04 -15.72
CA LEU A 156 1.42 6.12 -14.88
C LEU A 156 2.69 5.65 -15.57
N TYR A 157 2.60 5.33 -16.86
CA TYR A 157 3.76 4.95 -17.67
C TYR A 157 4.80 6.08 -17.75
N LEU A 158 4.37 7.31 -18.07
CA LEU A 158 5.28 8.47 -18.15
C LEU A 158 5.98 8.73 -16.80
N LEU A 159 5.24 8.68 -15.70
CA LEU A 159 5.80 8.85 -14.35
C LEU A 159 6.81 7.75 -14.01
N ALA A 160 6.58 6.52 -14.42
CA ALA A 160 7.49 5.41 -14.19
C ALA A 160 8.79 5.52 -15.01
N VAL A 161 8.69 5.98 -16.27
CA VAL A 161 9.85 6.16 -17.15
C VAL A 161 10.72 7.33 -16.73
N ASP A 162 10.10 8.42 -16.30
CA ASP A 162 10.81 9.64 -15.90
C ASP A 162 11.63 9.51 -14.61
N GLY A 163 11.40 8.46 -13.84
CA GLY A 163 12.11 8.20 -12.59
C GLY A 163 11.73 9.16 -11.44
N PRO A 164 12.44 9.13 -10.32
CA PRO A 164 12.08 9.84 -9.11
C PRO A 164 12.50 11.33 -9.17
N LYS A 165 11.87 12.11 -10.03
CA LYS A 165 12.02 13.57 -10.10
C LYS A 165 10.67 14.25 -9.97
N ALA A 166 10.67 15.53 -9.58
CA ALA A 166 9.45 16.33 -9.56
C ALA A 166 8.86 16.44 -10.97
N PRO A 167 7.64 15.96 -11.22
CA PRO A 167 7.07 15.97 -12.56
C PRO A 167 6.67 17.38 -12.99
N ASN A 168 6.89 17.70 -14.27
CA ASN A 168 6.33 18.91 -14.86
C ASN A 168 4.87 18.69 -15.25
N VAL A 169 3.94 19.21 -14.44
CA VAL A 169 2.51 18.99 -14.60
C VAL A 169 2.00 19.51 -15.96
N SER A 170 2.53 20.64 -16.46
CA SER A 170 2.13 21.20 -17.76
C SER A 170 2.55 20.27 -18.92
N GLN A 171 3.77 19.74 -18.86
CA GLN A 171 4.26 18.80 -19.86
C GLN A 171 3.45 17.50 -19.83
N LEU A 172 3.22 16.92 -18.65
CA LEU A 172 2.41 15.71 -18.50
C LEU A 172 0.98 15.92 -19.03
N ALA A 173 0.35 17.06 -18.72
CA ALA A 173 -0.99 17.37 -19.23
C ALA A 173 -1.02 17.41 -20.77
N SER A 174 0.00 18.03 -21.40
CA SER A 174 0.16 18.04 -22.85
C SER A 174 0.35 16.62 -23.40
N ASP A 175 1.23 15.82 -22.78
CA ASP A 175 1.57 14.47 -23.25
C ASP A 175 0.37 13.51 -23.20
N ILE A 176 -0.51 13.65 -22.22
CA ILE A 176 -1.76 12.88 -22.11
C ILE A 176 -2.97 13.56 -22.74
N GLN A 177 -2.77 14.70 -23.40
CA GLN A 177 -3.82 15.46 -24.09
C GLN A 177 -5.00 15.81 -23.16
N THR A 178 -4.71 16.46 -22.03
CA THR A 178 -5.72 16.92 -21.07
C THR A 178 -5.44 18.35 -20.63
N SER A 179 -6.44 19.00 -20.01
CA SER A 179 -6.24 20.30 -19.40
C SER A 179 -5.44 20.20 -18.11
N ARG A 180 -4.79 21.30 -17.73
CA ARG A 180 -4.06 21.43 -16.46
C ARG A 180 -4.98 21.68 -15.25
N ALA A 181 -6.28 21.85 -15.46
CA ALA A 181 -7.24 22.28 -14.44
C ALA A 181 -7.24 21.38 -13.19
#